data_ba935f999cdac8fe8a71729f34fd1206
#
_entry.id   ba935f999cdac8fe8a71729f34fd1206
#
_cell.length_a   1.000
_cell.length_b   1.000
_cell.length_c   1.000
_cell.angle_alpha   90.00
_cell.angle_beta   90.00
_cell.angle_gamma   90.00
#
_symmetry.space_group_name_H-M   'P 1'
#
loop_
_entity.id
_entity.type
_entity.pdbx_description
1 polymer ?
#
loop_
_entity_poly.entity_id
_entity_poly.type
_entity_poly.pdbx_seq_one_letter_code
_entity_poly.pdbx_strand_id
1 'polypeptide(L)'
;MSTANRMLVCLGLLLTIGAIALVEGKEVRSSVVAVQAASMAKAKGVTDASGVMYFSSEEITPAFKANLMMYDGVPGKNYRVAVFHRDKGGEVEIHKKDTDVFYILEGEATFVTGGTVTGGRETAPDEVRIATMEGGVTRKIGKGDVIVVPANVTHWFKEVEKPVTYFGVKVR
;
A
#
# COMPACT_ATOMS: atom_id res chain seq x y z
N MET A 1 47.16 51.48 56.98
CA MET A 1 47.48 50.54 58.12
C MET A 1 47.04 49.17 57.61
N SER A 2 48.00 48.44 57.25
CA SER A 2 48.59 47.25 57.89
C SER A 2 47.77 45.98 57.55
N THR A 3 48.42 45.21 56.81
CA THR A 3 49.07 43.88 56.97
C THR A 3 48.07 42.71 56.90
N ALA A 4 48.34 41.61 56.40
CA ALA A 4 49.50 40.85 55.94
C ALA A 4 49.05 39.55 55.33
N ASN A 5 49.63 39.19 54.28
CA ASN A 5 50.24 37.95 53.92
C ASN A 5 49.91 36.72 54.80
N ARG A 6 49.43 35.66 54.18
CA ARG A 6 49.95 34.29 54.40
C ARG A 6 49.64 33.34 53.29
N MET A 7 50.68 32.95 52.68
CA MET A 7 50.92 31.82 51.80
C MET A 7 50.66 30.50 52.52
N LEU A 8 49.93 29.57 51.93
CA LEU A 8 50.08 28.14 52.27
C LEU A 8 49.98 27.31 51.02
N VAL A 9 51.08 26.67 50.77
CA VAL A 9 51.31 25.64 49.77
C VAL A 9 50.72 24.32 50.31
N CYS A 10 49.95 23.61 49.52
CA CYS A 10 49.85 22.16 49.66
C CYS A 10 49.34 21.56 48.32
N LEU A 11 50.26 20.95 47.72
CA LEU A 11 50.32 19.55 47.32
C LEU A 11 49.28 19.01 46.34
N GLY A 12 49.82 18.63 45.25
CA GLY A 12 49.15 18.09 44.07
C GLY A 12 48.33 16.81 44.28
N LEU A 13 47.35 16.71 43.48
CA LEU A 13 46.84 15.43 43.11
C LEU A 13 46.58 15.47 41.57
N LEU A 14 47.44 14.77 40.85
CA LEU A 14 47.22 14.47 39.44
C LEU A 14 45.99 13.59 39.34
N LEU A 15 44.91 14.14 38.87
CA LEU A 15 43.77 13.38 38.35
C LEU A 15 43.85 13.40 36.82
N THR A 16 44.27 12.29 36.28
CA THR A 16 44.16 11.99 34.84
C THR A 16 42.70 12.06 34.41
N ILE A 17 42.37 13.12 33.75
CA ILE A 17 41.08 13.23 33.10
C ILE A 17 41.15 12.36 31.83
N GLY A 18 40.58 11.15 31.95
CA GLY A 18 40.34 10.32 30.80
C GLY A 18 39.45 11.07 29.82
N ALA A 19 39.92 11.22 28.60
CA ALA A 19 39.14 11.75 27.52
C ALA A 19 37.93 10.83 27.28
N ILE A 20 36.77 11.27 27.73
CA ILE A 20 35.50 10.66 27.29
C ILE A 20 35.29 11.15 25.87
N ALA A 21 35.57 10.28 24.93
CA ALA A 21 35.15 10.48 23.56
C ALA A 21 33.62 10.57 23.56
N LEU A 22 33.07 11.74 23.35
CA LEU A 22 31.70 11.96 23.00
C LEU A 22 31.50 11.30 21.63
N VAL A 23 30.97 10.08 21.63
CA VAL A 23 30.36 9.51 20.42
C VAL A 23 29.11 10.36 20.16
N GLU A 24 29.19 11.22 19.16
CA GLU A 24 28.02 11.89 18.63
C GLU A 24 27.03 10.81 18.22
N GLY A 25 26.02 10.61 19.05
CA GLY A 25 24.85 9.83 18.73
C GLY A 25 24.14 10.49 17.55
N LYS A 26 24.42 10.05 16.33
CA LYS A 26 23.51 10.27 15.23
C LYS A 26 22.16 9.70 15.66
N GLU A 27 21.24 10.59 16.04
CA GLU A 27 19.82 10.24 16.06
C GLU A 27 19.48 9.71 14.68
N VAL A 28 19.36 8.38 14.57
CA VAL A 28 18.67 7.75 13.47
C VAL A 28 17.21 8.17 13.65
N ARG A 29 16.86 9.32 13.08
CA ARG A 29 15.46 9.64 12.84
C ARG A 29 14.94 8.54 11.95
N SER A 30 14.30 7.56 12.58
CA SER A 30 13.41 6.65 11.91
C SER A 30 12.34 7.54 11.25
N SER A 31 12.57 7.88 9.99
CA SER A 31 11.52 8.38 9.15
C SER A 31 10.54 7.21 8.99
N VAL A 32 9.58 7.15 9.89
CA VAL A 32 8.33 6.44 9.64
C VAL A 32 7.72 7.18 8.45
N VAL A 33 8.09 6.74 7.26
CA VAL A 33 7.36 7.09 6.06
C VAL A 33 6.00 6.45 6.29
N ALA A 34 5.08 7.27 6.77
CA ALA A 34 3.67 6.94 6.69
C ALA A 34 3.42 6.73 5.19
N VAL A 35 3.38 5.46 4.78
CA VAL A 35 2.86 5.08 3.48
C VAL A 35 1.36 5.37 3.59
N GLN A 36 1.03 6.62 3.39
CA GLN A 36 -0.32 7.03 3.08
C GLN A 36 -0.67 6.21 1.85
N ALA A 37 -1.66 5.33 1.97
CA ALA A 37 -2.20 4.63 0.83
C ALA A 37 -2.53 5.71 -0.19
N ALA A 38 -1.71 5.81 -1.22
CA ALA A 38 -1.88 6.82 -2.23
C ALA A 38 -3.26 6.57 -2.85
N SER A 39 -4.19 7.48 -2.66
CA SER A 39 -5.48 7.38 -3.32
C SER A 39 -5.18 7.33 -4.82
N MET A 40 -5.72 6.33 -5.50
CA MET A 40 -5.55 6.23 -6.95
C MET A 40 -5.99 7.54 -7.60
N ALA A 41 -5.20 8.03 -8.54
CA ALA A 41 -5.64 9.17 -9.34
C ALA A 41 -6.95 8.84 -10.06
N LYS A 42 -7.78 9.84 -10.29
CA LYS A 42 -9.11 9.65 -10.92
C LYS A 42 -9.03 9.82 -12.43
N ALA A 43 -9.73 8.95 -13.15
CA ALA A 43 -10.01 9.14 -14.57
C ALA A 43 -10.92 10.35 -14.77
N LYS A 44 -10.74 11.05 -15.87
CA LYS A 44 -11.60 12.18 -16.24
C LYS A 44 -12.85 11.62 -16.92
N GLY A 45 -13.97 11.72 -16.28
CA GLY A 45 -15.27 11.38 -16.86
C GLY A 45 -16.19 12.60 -16.84
N VAL A 46 -17.26 12.53 -17.60
CA VAL A 46 -18.31 13.54 -17.60
C VAL A 46 -19.48 13.03 -16.78
N THR A 47 -19.94 13.84 -15.82
CA THR A 47 -21.18 13.54 -15.07
C THR A 47 -22.29 14.45 -15.54
N ASP A 48 -23.38 13.91 -16.01
CA ASP A 48 -24.53 14.66 -16.44
C ASP A 48 -25.46 15.07 -15.28
N ALA A 49 -26.49 15.85 -15.57
CA ALA A 49 -27.45 16.31 -14.58
C ALA A 49 -28.27 15.20 -13.91
N SER A 50 -28.34 14.01 -14.49
CA SER A 50 -29.01 12.84 -13.92
C SER A 50 -28.08 12.07 -12.94
N GLY A 51 -26.80 12.41 -12.91
CA GLY A 51 -25.78 11.70 -12.12
C GLY A 51 -25.14 10.52 -12.86
N VAL A 52 -25.41 10.34 -14.15
CA VAL A 52 -24.72 9.35 -14.99
C VAL A 52 -23.29 9.82 -15.25
N MET A 53 -22.34 8.93 -14.97
CA MET A 53 -20.93 9.14 -15.28
C MET A 53 -20.58 8.38 -16.56
N TYR A 54 -20.08 9.09 -17.53
CA TYR A 54 -19.62 8.55 -18.79
C TYR A 54 -18.12 8.75 -18.96
N PHE A 55 -17.44 7.70 -19.37
CA PHE A 55 -16.02 7.70 -19.68
C PHE A 55 -15.85 7.18 -21.11
N SER A 56 -15.33 8.01 -22.00
CA SER A 56 -15.07 7.60 -23.38
C SER A 56 -13.94 6.58 -23.49
N SER A 57 -13.85 5.90 -24.60
CA SER A 57 -12.74 4.97 -24.88
C SER A 57 -11.38 5.69 -24.89
N GLU A 58 -11.32 6.94 -25.35
CA GLU A 58 -10.11 7.75 -25.34
C GLU A 58 -9.62 8.05 -23.92
N GLU A 59 -10.54 8.19 -22.96
CA GLU A 59 -10.21 8.42 -21.55
C GLU A 59 -9.84 7.14 -20.82
N ILE A 60 -10.54 6.05 -21.11
CA ILE A 60 -10.35 4.77 -20.42
C ILE A 60 -9.08 4.05 -20.88
N THR A 61 -8.72 4.09 -22.15
CA THR A 61 -7.53 3.39 -22.66
C THR A 61 -6.24 3.79 -21.94
N PRO A 62 -5.89 5.08 -21.77
CA PRO A 62 -4.73 5.44 -20.96
C PRO A 62 -4.94 5.20 -19.45
N ALA A 63 -6.18 5.23 -18.97
CA ALA A 63 -6.50 5.03 -17.56
C ALA A 63 -6.10 3.63 -17.07
N PHE A 64 -6.19 2.59 -17.89
CA PHE A 64 -5.74 1.25 -17.54
C PHE A 64 -4.25 1.24 -17.20
N LYS A 65 -3.40 1.81 -18.04
CA LYS A 65 -1.94 1.86 -17.80
C LYS A 65 -1.57 2.59 -16.53
N ALA A 66 -2.37 3.57 -16.15
CA ALA A 66 -2.16 4.40 -14.95
C ALA A 66 -2.85 3.82 -13.70
N ASN A 67 -3.62 2.74 -13.81
CA ASN A 67 -4.41 2.17 -12.70
C ASN A 67 -5.30 3.25 -12.05
N LEU A 68 -6.22 3.84 -12.82
CA LEU A 68 -7.01 4.96 -12.34
C LEU A 68 -8.32 4.52 -11.68
N MET A 69 -8.69 5.26 -10.64
CA MET A 69 -10.04 5.21 -10.08
C MET A 69 -11.01 5.93 -11.02
N MET A 70 -12.08 5.27 -11.41
CA MET A 70 -13.17 5.88 -12.16
C MET A 70 -14.19 6.53 -11.24
N TYR A 71 -14.61 5.78 -10.23
CA TYR A 71 -15.59 6.22 -9.24
C TYR A 71 -15.17 5.74 -7.85
N ASP A 72 -14.97 6.68 -6.93
CA ASP A 72 -14.48 6.40 -5.57
C ASP A 72 -15.60 6.40 -4.51
N GLY A 73 -16.83 6.35 -4.97
CA GLY A 73 -17.99 6.46 -4.10
C GLY A 73 -18.30 7.90 -3.67
N VAL A 74 -19.50 8.07 -3.16
CA VAL A 74 -19.96 9.28 -2.46
C VAL A 74 -20.76 8.83 -1.23
N PRO A 75 -21.02 9.69 -0.26
CA PRO A 75 -21.85 9.34 0.90
C PRO A 75 -23.15 8.66 0.47
N GLY A 76 -23.45 7.50 1.07
CA GLY A 76 -24.63 6.69 0.76
C GLY A 76 -24.49 5.74 -0.45
N LYS A 77 -23.33 5.68 -1.10
CA LYS A 77 -22.99 4.66 -2.11
C LYS A 77 -21.97 3.69 -1.54
N ASN A 78 -22.19 2.42 -1.80
CA ASN A 78 -21.39 1.33 -1.25
C ASN A 78 -20.46 0.66 -2.26
N TYR A 79 -20.16 1.31 -3.38
CA TYR A 79 -19.30 0.75 -4.43
C TYR A 79 -18.27 1.75 -4.92
N ARG A 80 -17.16 1.22 -5.43
CA ARG A 80 -16.10 1.93 -6.14
C ARG A 80 -15.80 1.22 -7.45
N VAL A 81 -15.36 1.94 -8.46
CA VAL A 81 -15.04 1.42 -9.78
C VAL A 81 -13.67 1.88 -10.20
N ALA A 82 -12.84 0.96 -10.65
CA ALA A 82 -11.48 1.25 -11.09
C ALA A 82 -11.07 0.38 -12.27
N VAL A 83 -10.03 0.80 -12.96
CA VAL A 83 -9.37 0.05 -14.02
C VAL A 83 -7.93 -0.23 -13.61
N PHE A 84 -7.43 -1.40 -13.97
CA PHE A 84 -6.15 -1.91 -13.54
C PHE A 84 -5.36 -2.52 -14.69
N HIS A 85 -4.04 -2.37 -14.59
CA HIS A 85 -3.07 -3.05 -15.42
C HIS A 85 -1.99 -3.66 -14.54
N ARG A 86 -1.61 -4.92 -14.82
CA ARG A 86 -0.55 -5.63 -14.10
C ARG A 86 0.41 -6.26 -15.09
N ASP A 87 1.69 -5.93 -14.95
CA ASP A 87 2.79 -6.56 -15.70
C ASP A 87 3.45 -7.71 -14.93
N LYS A 88 3.17 -7.80 -13.62
CA LYS A 88 3.76 -8.79 -12.71
C LYS A 88 2.83 -9.13 -11.56
N GLY A 89 3.10 -10.25 -10.90
CA GLY A 89 2.45 -10.63 -9.66
C GLY A 89 2.61 -9.57 -8.56
N GLY A 90 1.72 -9.60 -7.61
CA GLY A 90 1.67 -8.67 -6.47
C GLY A 90 1.82 -9.39 -5.14
N GLU A 91 1.47 -8.69 -4.07
CA GLU A 91 1.30 -9.26 -2.75
C GLU A 91 -0.09 -9.90 -2.62
N VAL A 92 -0.23 -10.74 -1.63
CA VAL A 92 -1.54 -11.29 -1.22
C VAL A 92 -2.38 -10.16 -0.62
N GLU A 93 -3.63 -10.10 -0.99
CA GLU A 93 -4.57 -9.05 -0.58
C GLU A 93 -5.73 -9.64 0.25
N ILE A 94 -6.14 -8.88 1.27
CA ILE A 94 -7.40 -9.11 1.98
C ILE A 94 -8.11 -7.76 2.12
N HIS A 95 -9.34 -7.70 1.62
CA HIS A 95 -10.24 -6.57 1.87
C HIS A 95 -11.25 -7.00 2.94
N LYS A 96 -11.13 -6.45 4.14
CA LYS A 96 -11.91 -6.91 5.30
C LYS A 96 -13.42 -6.71 5.12
N LYS A 97 -13.82 -5.71 4.35
CA LYS A 97 -15.24 -5.33 4.18
C LYS A 97 -15.70 -5.23 2.74
N ASP A 98 -14.78 -5.19 1.79
CA ASP A 98 -15.12 -5.00 0.39
C ASP A 98 -15.12 -6.35 -0.36
N THR A 99 -16.14 -6.61 -1.13
CA THR A 99 -16.19 -7.66 -2.14
C THR A 99 -15.62 -7.11 -3.42
N ASP A 100 -14.67 -7.81 -4.04
CA ASP A 100 -14.13 -7.48 -5.34
C ASP A 100 -14.88 -8.22 -6.46
N VAL A 101 -15.20 -7.52 -7.52
CA VAL A 101 -15.66 -8.10 -8.78
C VAL A 101 -14.68 -7.68 -9.86
N PHE A 102 -14.00 -8.65 -10.48
CA PHE A 102 -13.07 -8.41 -11.59
C PHE A 102 -13.64 -8.95 -12.89
N TYR A 103 -13.47 -8.20 -13.96
CA TYR A 103 -13.67 -8.65 -15.32
C TYR A 103 -12.37 -8.50 -16.11
N ILE A 104 -11.81 -9.61 -16.56
CA ILE A 104 -10.54 -9.66 -17.26
C ILE A 104 -10.76 -9.29 -18.73
N LEU A 105 -10.16 -8.18 -19.14
CA LEU A 105 -10.28 -7.67 -20.51
C LEU A 105 -9.21 -8.26 -21.42
N GLU A 106 -7.97 -8.41 -20.89
CA GLU A 106 -6.82 -8.91 -21.63
C GLU A 106 -5.82 -9.56 -20.69
N GLY A 107 -4.92 -10.39 -21.26
CA GLY A 107 -3.80 -10.99 -20.55
C GLY A 107 -4.13 -12.34 -19.93
N GLU A 108 -3.15 -12.88 -19.20
CA GLU A 108 -3.22 -14.18 -18.52
C GLU A 108 -2.48 -14.09 -17.19
N ALA A 109 -3.05 -14.65 -16.12
CA ALA A 109 -2.43 -14.68 -14.80
C ALA A 109 -2.75 -15.97 -14.04
N THR A 110 -1.87 -16.30 -13.09
CA THR A 110 -2.14 -17.28 -12.05
C THR A 110 -2.75 -16.56 -10.85
N PHE A 111 -3.99 -16.87 -10.55
CA PHE A 111 -4.76 -16.29 -9.46
C PHE A 111 -5.03 -17.32 -8.37
N VAL A 112 -4.75 -16.97 -7.11
CA VAL A 112 -4.92 -17.88 -5.97
C VAL A 112 -5.87 -17.26 -4.96
N THR A 113 -6.79 -18.05 -4.42
CA THR A 113 -7.78 -17.61 -3.42
C THR A 113 -7.85 -18.54 -2.23
N GLY A 114 -8.18 -18.02 -1.05
CA GLY A 114 -8.20 -18.78 0.20
C GLY A 114 -6.80 -19.08 0.70
N GLY A 115 -6.56 -20.27 1.22
CA GLY A 115 -5.26 -20.66 1.79
C GLY A 115 -5.01 -20.06 3.18
N THR A 116 -3.81 -20.32 3.70
CA THR A 116 -3.36 -19.85 5.02
C THR A 116 -2.33 -18.75 4.85
N VAL A 117 -2.49 -17.69 5.60
CA VAL A 117 -1.57 -16.54 5.62
C VAL A 117 -1.03 -16.33 7.02
N THR A 118 0.21 -15.84 7.10
CA THR A 118 0.84 -15.49 8.37
C THR A 118 1.35 -14.06 8.31
N GLY A 119 1.05 -13.30 9.33
CA GLY A 119 1.39 -11.89 9.39
C GLY A 119 0.55 -11.04 8.43
N GLY A 120 1.09 -9.89 8.09
CA GLY A 120 0.45 -8.93 7.23
C GLY A 120 0.59 -7.52 7.78
N ARG A 121 0.46 -6.53 6.89
CA ARG A 121 0.43 -5.12 7.26
C ARG A 121 -0.85 -4.47 6.74
N GLU A 122 -1.46 -3.67 7.54
CA GLU A 122 -2.55 -2.81 7.10
C GLU A 122 -1.96 -1.66 6.28
N THR A 123 -2.42 -1.51 5.04
CA THR A 123 -1.94 -0.47 4.11
C THR A 123 -2.93 0.69 4.00
N ALA A 124 -4.19 0.43 4.32
CA ALA A 124 -5.26 1.41 4.45
C ALA A 124 -6.35 0.81 5.36
N PRO A 125 -7.33 1.57 5.83
CA PRO A 125 -8.45 1.02 6.59
C PRO A 125 -9.10 -0.16 5.84
N ASP A 126 -9.19 -1.32 6.51
CA ASP A 126 -9.76 -2.56 5.98
C ASP A 126 -8.96 -3.23 4.82
N GLU A 127 -7.75 -2.75 4.52
CA GLU A 127 -6.86 -3.27 3.46
C GLU A 127 -5.61 -3.90 4.07
N VAL A 128 -5.38 -5.19 3.82
CA VAL A 128 -4.20 -5.92 4.33
C VAL A 128 -3.38 -6.47 3.18
N ARG A 129 -2.06 -6.34 3.28
CA ARG A 129 -1.08 -6.91 2.35
C ARG A 129 -0.20 -7.91 3.08
N ILE A 130 0.06 -9.05 2.44
CA ILE A 130 0.84 -10.14 2.97
C ILE A 130 1.80 -10.62 1.88
N ALA A 131 3.04 -10.93 2.25
CA ALA A 131 4.06 -11.30 1.27
C ALA A 131 3.73 -12.60 0.52
N THR A 132 3.24 -13.60 1.23
CA THR A 132 2.96 -14.95 0.70
C THR A 132 1.78 -15.59 1.38
N MET A 133 1.24 -16.63 0.76
CA MET A 133 0.24 -17.52 1.34
C MET A 133 0.58 -18.98 0.99
N GLU A 134 0.13 -19.89 1.83
CA GLU A 134 0.27 -21.34 1.62
C GLU A 134 -1.07 -21.96 1.26
N GLY A 135 -1.05 -22.91 0.32
CA GLY A 135 -2.26 -23.57 -0.16
C GLY A 135 -3.19 -22.63 -0.95
N GLY A 136 -4.47 -22.85 -0.80
CA GLY A 136 -5.50 -22.14 -1.55
C GLY A 136 -5.84 -22.78 -2.90
N VAL A 137 -6.82 -22.20 -3.58
CA VAL A 137 -7.27 -22.67 -4.90
C VAL A 137 -6.62 -21.83 -5.97
N THR A 138 -5.79 -22.47 -6.78
CA THR A 138 -5.09 -21.84 -7.91
C THR A 138 -5.91 -21.96 -9.18
N ARG A 139 -6.04 -20.86 -9.92
CA ARG A 139 -6.70 -20.78 -11.22
C ARG A 139 -5.82 -20.05 -12.21
N LYS A 140 -5.83 -20.49 -13.46
CA LYS A 140 -5.40 -19.65 -14.58
C LYS A 140 -6.61 -18.81 -14.99
N ILE A 141 -6.39 -17.53 -15.07
CA ILE A 141 -7.40 -16.54 -15.44
C ILE A 141 -6.96 -15.83 -16.72
N GLY A 142 -7.94 -15.47 -17.55
CA GLY A 142 -7.68 -14.82 -18.81
C GLY A 142 -8.88 -14.01 -19.31
N LYS A 143 -8.75 -13.50 -20.52
CA LYS A 143 -9.76 -12.66 -21.16
C LYS A 143 -11.16 -13.26 -21.10
N GLY A 144 -12.11 -12.47 -20.60
CA GLY A 144 -13.51 -12.84 -20.48
C GLY A 144 -13.89 -13.43 -19.11
N ASP A 145 -12.92 -13.78 -18.28
CA ASP A 145 -13.20 -14.31 -16.95
C ASP A 145 -13.80 -13.25 -16.04
N VAL A 146 -14.76 -13.67 -15.23
CA VAL A 146 -15.33 -12.88 -14.13
C VAL A 146 -14.96 -13.55 -12.81
N ILE A 147 -14.44 -12.77 -11.88
CA ILE A 147 -14.04 -13.25 -10.56
C ILE A 147 -14.78 -12.43 -9.51
N VAL A 148 -15.43 -13.11 -8.57
CA VAL A 148 -16.01 -12.46 -7.39
C VAL A 148 -15.26 -12.96 -6.17
N VAL A 149 -14.59 -12.05 -5.47
CA VAL A 149 -13.88 -12.31 -4.22
C VAL A 149 -14.67 -11.69 -3.08
N PRO A 150 -15.35 -12.49 -2.25
CA PRO A 150 -16.09 -11.95 -1.11
C PRO A 150 -15.19 -11.22 -0.12
N ALA A 151 -15.78 -10.32 0.65
CA ALA A 151 -15.07 -9.65 1.73
C ALA A 151 -14.37 -10.64 2.66
N ASN A 152 -13.21 -10.27 3.15
CA ASN A 152 -12.37 -11.06 4.05
C ASN A 152 -11.78 -12.36 3.43
N VAL A 153 -11.88 -12.54 2.12
CA VAL A 153 -11.26 -13.65 1.41
C VAL A 153 -9.89 -13.24 0.89
N THR A 154 -8.88 -14.05 1.22
CA THR A 154 -7.52 -13.91 0.73
C THR A 154 -7.47 -14.14 -0.78
N HIS A 155 -6.82 -13.27 -1.51
CA HIS A 155 -6.63 -13.43 -2.95
C HIS A 155 -5.28 -12.88 -3.41
N TRP A 156 -4.77 -13.42 -4.52
CA TRP A 156 -3.42 -13.14 -4.98
C TRP A 156 -3.28 -13.30 -6.48
N PHE A 157 -2.90 -12.24 -7.17
CA PHE A 157 -2.28 -12.34 -8.49
C PHE A 157 -0.84 -12.82 -8.30
N LYS A 158 -0.63 -14.14 -8.28
CA LYS A 158 0.66 -14.76 -7.95
C LYS A 158 1.68 -14.56 -9.05
N GLU A 159 1.27 -14.82 -10.28
CA GLU A 159 2.09 -14.70 -11.48
C GLU A 159 1.26 -14.03 -12.57
N VAL A 160 1.91 -13.28 -13.43
CA VAL A 160 1.33 -12.66 -14.62
C VAL A 160 2.11 -13.18 -15.81
N GLU A 161 1.50 -14.06 -16.58
CA GLU A 161 2.12 -14.69 -17.74
C GLU A 161 2.08 -13.79 -18.97
N LYS A 162 0.98 -13.03 -19.11
CA LYS A 162 0.81 -11.94 -20.08
C LYS A 162 0.19 -10.76 -19.38
N PRO A 163 0.65 -9.52 -19.63
CA PRO A 163 0.12 -8.34 -18.97
C PRO A 163 -1.41 -8.35 -18.89
N VAL A 164 -1.95 -8.25 -17.68
CA VAL A 164 -3.39 -8.35 -17.42
C VAL A 164 -3.99 -6.97 -17.29
N THR A 165 -5.04 -6.72 -18.07
CA THR A 165 -5.87 -5.53 -17.96
C THR A 165 -7.27 -5.95 -17.49
N TYR A 166 -7.77 -5.33 -16.45
CA TYR A 166 -9.07 -5.69 -15.90
C TYR A 166 -9.80 -4.50 -15.31
N PHE A 167 -11.10 -4.65 -15.30
CA PHE A 167 -12.04 -3.74 -14.66
C PHE A 167 -12.38 -4.28 -13.28
N GLY A 168 -12.38 -3.44 -12.28
CA GLY A 168 -12.67 -3.83 -10.90
C GLY A 168 -13.76 -3.00 -10.28
N VAL A 169 -14.71 -3.66 -9.63
CA VAL A 169 -15.74 -3.05 -8.78
C VAL A 169 -15.54 -3.56 -7.37
N LYS A 170 -15.38 -2.65 -6.41
CA LYS A 170 -15.42 -2.96 -5.00
C LYS A 170 -16.78 -2.59 -4.44
N VAL A 171 -17.41 -3.52 -3.76
CA VAL A 171 -18.73 -3.34 -3.13
C VAL A 171 -18.60 -3.61 -1.63
N ARG A 172 -19.06 -2.65 -0.84
CA ARG A 172 -19.05 -2.73 0.63
C ARG A 172 -20.43 -3.09 1.17
#